data_2bc953cab21ebe8d57c49f12b1b297ef
#
_entry.id   2bc953cab21ebe8d57c49f12b1b297ef
#
_cell.length_a   1.000
_cell.length_b   1.000
_cell.length_c   1.000
_cell.angle_alpha   90.00
_cell.angle_beta   90.00
_cell.angle_gamma   90.00
#
_symmetry.space_group_name_H-M   'P 1'
#
loop_
_entity.id
_entity.type
_entity.pdbx_description
1 polymer ?
#
loop_
_entity_poly.entity_id
_entity_poly.type
_entity_poly.pdbx_seq_one_letter_code
_entity_poly.pdbx_strand_id
1 'polypeptide(L)'
;MGCSLISVFPSLSFPLIYAFLVERFTMKKQVIFFFLILTGELFATGLQKRIAEFVFKPLIVIWLLAWFVMQTATIRSPLKKWIILALLFSWIGDVFLLFQDDNSLFFLLGLSSFLLAHLFYILFFHFVRIKEKVTGRWFLLMIVVGYCVAIISILSPYLGDLVWPVRIYAAVISCMLMLAMHMLFVKNKSAGLDMMIGATLFIISDSLLAINKFYYAFPVAGIFVMASYGLAQFFITYGAIRYLSSVRKE
;
A
#
# COMPACT_ATOMS: atom_id res chain seq x y z
N MET A 1 64.04 -9.04 -1.67
CA MET A 1 62.94 -8.20 -1.16
C MET A 1 61.82 -8.22 -2.20
N GLY A 2 60.93 -9.20 -2.08
CA GLY A 2 59.74 -9.36 -2.94
C GLY A 2 58.53 -8.88 -2.19
N CYS A 3 57.94 -7.77 -2.62
CA CYS A 3 56.73 -7.20 -2.02
C CYS A 3 55.50 -7.88 -2.63
N SER A 4 54.83 -8.72 -1.86
CA SER A 4 53.54 -9.37 -2.19
C SER A 4 52.42 -8.38 -2.01
N LEU A 5 51.93 -7.82 -3.12
CA LEU A 5 50.69 -6.99 -3.21
C LEU A 5 49.57 -7.78 -3.85
N ILE A 6 49.16 -8.90 -3.27
CA ILE A 6 47.97 -9.65 -3.70
C ILE A 6 47.31 -10.19 -2.46
N SER A 7 46.42 -9.42 -1.83
CA SER A 7 45.33 -9.95 -0.98
C SER A 7 44.48 -8.82 -0.37
N VAL A 8 43.75 -8.05 -1.18
CA VAL A 8 42.70 -7.12 -0.68
C VAL A 8 41.42 -7.18 -1.56
N PHE A 9 41.12 -8.32 -2.15
CA PHE A 9 39.75 -8.53 -2.64
C PHE A 9 39.18 -9.76 -1.90
N PRO A 10 38.24 -9.55 -0.96
CA PRO A 10 37.45 -10.67 -0.46
C PRO A 10 36.73 -11.26 -1.67
N SER A 11 36.94 -12.53 -1.94
CA SER A 11 36.31 -13.31 -2.97
C SER A 11 34.80 -13.24 -2.84
N LEU A 12 34.16 -12.26 -3.49
CA LEU A 12 32.71 -12.31 -3.74
C LEU A 12 32.53 -13.54 -4.64
N SER A 13 32.07 -14.62 -4.06
CA SER A 13 31.88 -15.88 -4.79
C SER A 13 30.87 -15.62 -5.93
N PHE A 14 31.24 -16.06 -7.14
CA PHE A 14 30.44 -15.97 -8.37
C PHE A 14 28.91 -16.26 -8.14
N PRO A 15 28.53 -17.24 -7.27
CA PRO A 15 27.12 -17.48 -6.93
C PRO A 15 26.45 -16.33 -6.20
N LEU A 16 27.13 -15.53 -5.40
CA LEU A 16 26.56 -14.38 -4.69
C LEU A 16 26.26 -13.21 -5.65
N ILE A 17 27.18 -12.94 -6.58
CA ILE A 17 26.97 -11.92 -7.62
C ILE A 17 25.83 -12.35 -8.55
N TYR A 18 25.82 -13.61 -8.96
CA TYR A 18 24.75 -14.18 -9.79
C TYR A 18 23.38 -14.10 -9.09
N ALA A 19 23.29 -14.51 -7.82
CA ALA A 19 22.05 -14.40 -7.03
C ALA A 19 21.58 -12.94 -6.91
N PHE A 20 22.50 -12.00 -6.67
CA PHE A 20 22.19 -10.58 -6.58
C PHE A 20 21.69 -9.99 -7.92
N LEU A 21 22.30 -10.38 -9.04
CA LEU A 21 21.88 -9.94 -10.37
C LEU A 21 20.53 -10.54 -10.75
N VAL A 22 20.31 -11.82 -10.48
CA VAL A 22 19.03 -12.50 -10.72
C VAL A 22 17.91 -11.86 -9.87
N GLU A 23 18.18 -11.58 -8.59
CA GLU A 23 17.22 -10.91 -7.71
C GLU A 23 16.86 -9.50 -8.23
N ARG A 24 17.85 -8.70 -8.64
CA ARG A 24 17.60 -7.38 -9.24
C ARG A 24 16.85 -7.44 -10.57
N PHE A 25 17.18 -8.43 -11.42
CA PHE A 25 16.50 -8.58 -12.71
C PHE A 25 15.06 -9.05 -12.55
N THR A 26 14.83 -9.96 -11.61
CA THR A 26 13.48 -10.42 -11.24
C THR A 26 12.64 -9.28 -10.66
N MET A 27 13.20 -8.47 -9.76
CA MET A 27 12.52 -7.28 -9.20
C MET A 27 12.08 -6.31 -10.30
N LYS A 28 12.94 -6.01 -11.28
CA LYS A 28 12.58 -5.10 -12.37
C LYS A 28 11.43 -5.63 -13.22
N LYS A 29 11.42 -6.92 -13.55
CA LYS A 29 10.33 -7.55 -14.30
C LYS A 29 8.99 -7.46 -13.56
N GLN A 30 8.97 -7.72 -12.25
CA GLN A 30 7.77 -7.65 -11.43
C GLN A 30 7.18 -6.23 -11.39
N VAL A 31 8.05 -5.22 -11.29
CA VAL A 31 7.66 -3.81 -11.33
C VAL A 31 7.06 -3.44 -12.69
N ILE A 32 7.72 -3.82 -13.78
CA ILE A 32 7.21 -3.54 -15.14
C ILE A 32 5.84 -4.18 -15.33
N PHE A 33 5.68 -5.44 -14.92
CA PHE A 33 4.40 -6.14 -15.07
C PHE A 33 3.28 -5.49 -14.25
N PHE A 34 3.58 -5.04 -13.02
CA PHE A 34 2.64 -4.27 -12.22
C PHE A 34 2.17 -3.01 -12.95
N PHE A 35 3.09 -2.23 -13.53
CA PHE A 35 2.71 -1.01 -14.24
C PHE A 35 1.93 -1.28 -15.53
N LEU A 36 2.16 -2.42 -16.19
CA LEU A 36 1.33 -2.86 -17.32
C LEU A 36 -0.11 -3.15 -16.88
N ILE A 37 -0.29 -3.88 -15.75
CA ILE A 37 -1.62 -4.15 -15.19
C ILE A 37 -2.31 -2.85 -14.79
N LEU A 38 -1.62 -1.97 -14.06
CA LEU A 38 -2.18 -0.69 -13.64
C LEU A 38 -2.58 0.18 -14.84
N THR A 39 -1.74 0.25 -15.86
CA THR A 39 -2.07 0.98 -17.10
C THR A 39 -3.29 0.38 -17.77
N GLY A 40 -3.40 -0.96 -17.84
CA GLY A 40 -4.57 -1.66 -18.36
C GLY A 40 -5.86 -1.29 -17.61
N GLU A 41 -5.81 -1.22 -16.27
CA GLU A 41 -6.93 -0.79 -15.44
C GLU A 41 -7.32 0.68 -15.71
N LEU A 42 -6.33 1.58 -15.77
CA LEU A 42 -6.61 2.99 -16.04
C LEU A 42 -7.25 3.21 -17.42
N PHE A 43 -6.83 2.45 -18.44
CA PHE A 43 -7.48 2.45 -19.74
C PHE A 43 -8.89 1.87 -19.69
N ALA A 44 -9.09 0.76 -18.97
CA ALA A 44 -10.41 0.13 -18.79
C ALA A 44 -11.40 1.11 -18.15
N THR A 45 -10.98 1.74 -17.04
CA THR A 45 -11.77 2.75 -16.32
C THR A 45 -12.02 4.00 -17.19
N GLY A 46 -11.01 4.51 -17.89
CA GLY A 46 -11.13 5.69 -18.76
C GLY A 46 -12.05 5.48 -19.95
N LEU A 47 -12.08 4.26 -20.50
CA LEU A 47 -12.95 3.87 -21.62
C LEU A 47 -14.29 3.26 -21.14
N GLN A 48 -14.54 3.21 -19.84
CA GLN A 48 -15.72 2.62 -19.20
C GLN A 48 -15.99 1.17 -19.66
N LYS A 49 -14.92 0.37 -19.83
CA LYS A 49 -14.97 -1.01 -20.26
C LYS A 49 -15.13 -1.95 -19.05
N ARG A 50 -16.35 -2.11 -18.55
CA ARG A 50 -16.68 -2.90 -17.35
C ARG A 50 -16.03 -4.29 -17.36
N ILE A 51 -16.05 -5.01 -18.48
CA ILE A 51 -15.42 -6.36 -18.58
C ILE A 51 -13.92 -6.30 -18.32
N ALA A 52 -13.23 -5.28 -18.83
CA ALA A 52 -11.79 -5.11 -18.61
C ALA A 52 -11.48 -4.75 -17.15
N GLU A 53 -12.30 -3.89 -16.50
CA GLU A 53 -12.17 -3.58 -15.08
C GLU A 53 -12.33 -4.85 -14.19
N PHE A 54 -13.24 -5.76 -14.53
CA PHE A 54 -13.39 -7.06 -13.82
C PHE A 54 -12.12 -7.90 -13.85
N VAL A 55 -11.25 -7.70 -14.84
CA VAL A 55 -9.98 -8.43 -14.96
C VAL A 55 -8.84 -7.66 -14.31
N PHE A 56 -8.62 -6.40 -14.71
CA PHE A 56 -7.44 -5.66 -14.31
C PHE A 56 -7.47 -5.21 -12.85
N LYS A 57 -8.61 -4.76 -12.33
CA LYS A 57 -8.73 -4.25 -10.95
C LYS A 57 -8.33 -5.31 -9.90
N PRO A 58 -8.92 -6.53 -9.87
CA PRO A 58 -8.48 -7.55 -8.93
C PRO A 58 -7.05 -8.03 -9.18
N LEU A 59 -6.58 -7.96 -10.43
CA LEU A 59 -5.24 -8.41 -10.81
C LEU A 59 -4.13 -7.54 -10.21
N ILE A 60 -4.37 -6.24 -10.00
CA ILE A 60 -3.42 -5.32 -9.36
C ILE A 60 -2.96 -5.88 -8.01
N VAL A 61 -3.90 -6.14 -7.11
CA VAL A 61 -3.58 -6.52 -5.72
C VAL A 61 -3.13 -7.97 -5.63
N ILE A 62 -3.73 -8.88 -6.42
CA ILE A 62 -3.30 -10.28 -6.41
C ILE A 62 -1.87 -10.43 -6.92
N TRP A 63 -1.46 -9.62 -7.91
CA TRP A 63 -0.08 -9.56 -8.38
C TRP A 63 0.87 -9.08 -7.29
N LEU A 64 0.51 -8.01 -6.57
CA LEU A 64 1.31 -7.49 -5.47
C LEU A 64 1.42 -8.50 -4.32
N LEU A 65 0.34 -9.22 -4.01
CA LEU A 65 0.33 -10.28 -3.01
C LEU A 65 1.28 -11.42 -3.40
N ALA A 66 1.19 -11.90 -4.65
CA ALA A 66 2.07 -12.93 -5.16
C ALA A 66 3.53 -12.48 -5.14
N TRP A 67 3.80 -11.27 -5.61
CA TRP A 67 5.13 -10.67 -5.58
C TRP A 67 5.69 -10.56 -4.15
N PHE A 68 4.88 -10.05 -3.21
CA PHE A 68 5.27 -9.95 -1.80
C PHE A 68 5.63 -11.32 -1.21
N VAL A 69 4.79 -12.33 -1.42
CA VAL A 69 5.02 -13.70 -0.92
C VAL A 69 6.30 -14.28 -1.51
N MET A 70 6.51 -14.14 -2.83
CA MET A 70 7.72 -14.62 -3.50
C MET A 70 8.99 -13.96 -2.95
N GLN A 71 9.00 -12.63 -2.82
CA GLN A 71 10.17 -11.88 -2.35
C GLN A 71 10.49 -12.11 -0.87
N THR A 72 9.48 -12.43 -0.09
CA THR A 72 9.66 -12.66 1.35
C THR A 72 9.64 -14.15 1.73
N ALA A 73 9.62 -15.08 0.77
CA ALA A 73 9.50 -16.52 1.02
C ALA A 73 10.57 -17.04 2.00
N THR A 74 11.81 -16.62 1.83
CA THR A 74 12.97 -17.04 2.64
C THR A 74 13.13 -16.23 3.94
N ILE A 75 12.31 -15.19 4.16
CA ILE A 75 12.41 -14.32 5.35
C ILE A 75 11.50 -14.88 6.45
N ARG A 76 12.06 -15.26 7.58
CA ARG A 76 11.31 -15.69 8.76
C ARG A 76 10.97 -14.46 9.62
N SER A 77 9.82 -13.84 9.37
CA SER A 77 9.34 -12.70 10.15
C SER A 77 7.83 -12.79 10.39
N PRO A 78 7.36 -12.63 11.64
CA PRO A 78 5.94 -12.62 11.94
C PRO A 78 5.21 -11.39 11.35
N LEU A 79 5.96 -10.36 10.93
CA LEU A 79 5.40 -9.14 10.34
C LEU A 79 4.77 -9.39 8.97
N LYS A 80 5.23 -10.43 8.23
CA LYS A 80 4.73 -10.77 6.89
C LYS A 80 3.22 -10.97 6.86
N LYS A 81 2.67 -11.62 7.90
CA LYS A 81 1.24 -11.94 7.95
C LYS A 81 0.35 -10.69 7.85
N TRP A 82 0.79 -9.56 8.41
CA TRP A 82 0.00 -8.34 8.39
C TRP A 82 -0.11 -7.73 6.99
N ILE A 83 0.97 -7.74 6.21
CA ILE A 83 0.92 -7.29 4.81
C ILE A 83 0.10 -8.26 3.95
N ILE A 84 0.25 -9.57 4.15
CA ILE A 84 -0.54 -10.58 3.42
C ILE A 84 -2.03 -10.39 3.69
N LEU A 85 -2.43 -10.22 4.96
CA LEU A 85 -3.83 -9.97 5.32
C LEU A 85 -4.33 -8.63 4.77
N ALA A 86 -3.52 -7.57 4.86
CA ALA A 86 -3.89 -6.26 4.30
C ALA A 86 -4.16 -6.35 2.79
N LEU A 87 -3.27 -6.99 2.03
CA LEU A 87 -3.46 -7.17 0.58
C LEU A 87 -4.66 -8.08 0.28
N LEU A 88 -4.86 -9.16 1.05
CA LEU A 88 -6.00 -10.05 0.87
C LEU A 88 -7.34 -9.31 1.06
N PHE A 89 -7.47 -8.53 2.15
CA PHE A 89 -8.69 -7.76 2.41
C PHE A 89 -8.85 -6.59 1.44
N SER A 90 -7.76 -5.99 0.94
CA SER A 90 -7.83 -5.01 -0.15
C SER A 90 -8.38 -5.65 -1.43
N TRP A 91 -7.89 -6.84 -1.79
CA TRP A 91 -8.39 -7.59 -2.93
C TRP A 91 -9.88 -7.92 -2.82
N ILE A 92 -10.32 -8.39 -1.64
CA ILE A 92 -11.76 -8.64 -1.36
C ILE A 92 -12.57 -7.35 -1.54
N GLY A 93 -12.05 -6.23 -1.03
CA GLY A 93 -12.65 -4.91 -1.19
C GLY A 93 -12.79 -4.49 -2.65
N ASP A 94 -11.73 -4.69 -3.47
CA ASP A 94 -11.76 -4.42 -4.90
C ASP A 94 -12.84 -5.23 -5.61
N VAL A 95 -12.96 -6.52 -5.28
CA VAL A 95 -13.99 -7.40 -5.86
C VAL A 95 -15.39 -6.91 -5.49
N PHE A 96 -15.65 -6.54 -4.24
CA PHE A 96 -16.96 -6.01 -3.85
C PHE A 96 -17.28 -4.70 -4.56
N LEU A 97 -16.33 -3.79 -4.70
CA LEU A 97 -16.55 -2.51 -5.37
C LEU A 97 -16.86 -2.65 -6.87
N LEU A 98 -16.52 -3.77 -7.52
CA LEU A 98 -16.95 -4.02 -8.90
C LEU A 98 -18.47 -4.15 -9.04
N PHE A 99 -19.16 -4.55 -7.98
CA PHE A 99 -20.62 -4.76 -7.95
C PHE A 99 -21.37 -3.62 -7.25
N GLN A 100 -20.70 -2.51 -6.89
CA GLN A 100 -21.31 -1.41 -6.11
C GLN A 100 -22.47 -0.71 -6.83
N ASP A 101 -22.52 -0.76 -8.16
CA ASP A 101 -23.59 -0.17 -8.96
C ASP A 101 -24.81 -1.11 -9.07
N ASP A 102 -24.60 -2.40 -8.86
CA ASP A 102 -25.68 -3.39 -8.88
C ASP A 102 -26.48 -3.39 -7.55
N ASN A 103 -25.79 -3.19 -6.42
CA ASN A 103 -26.40 -3.05 -5.10
C ASN A 103 -25.48 -2.26 -4.15
N SER A 104 -26.07 -1.28 -3.46
CA SER A 104 -25.36 -0.44 -2.47
C SER A 104 -24.73 -1.23 -1.32
N LEU A 105 -25.22 -2.44 -1.01
CA LEU A 105 -24.62 -3.33 -0.02
C LEU A 105 -23.17 -3.70 -0.39
N PHE A 106 -22.86 -3.89 -1.68
CA PHE A 106 -21.50 -4.21 -2.12
C PHE A 106 -20.52 -3.06 -1.87
N PHE A 107 -20.99 -1.80 -1.93
CA PHE A 107 -20.16 -0.68 -1.52
C PHE A 107 -19.80 -0.76 -0.02
N LEU A 108 -20.76 -1.05 0.86
CA LEU A 108 -20.52 -1.21 2.30
C LEU A 108 -19.59 -2.41 2.60
N LEU A 109 -19.76 -3.52 1.92
CA LEU A 109 -18.87 -4.69 2.06
C LEU A 109 -17.46 -4.37 1.58
N GLY A 110 -17.32 -3.63 0.47
CA GLY A 110 -16.05 -3.13 -0.01
C GLY A 110 -15.36 -2.23 1.00
N LEU A 111 -16.10 -1.21 1.51
CA LEU A 111 -15.62 -0.29 2.53
C LEU A 111 -15.20 -1.03 3.81
N SER A 112 -15.97 -2.00 4.26
CA SER A 112 -15.64 -2.84 5.43
C SER A 112 -14.39 -3.67 5.22
N SER A 113 -14.20 -4.23 4.02
CA SER A 113 -13.00 -4.98 3.66
C SER A 113 -11.76 -4.09 3.64
N PHE A 114 -11.85 -2.89 3.06
CA PHE A 114 -10.75 -1.92 3.11
C PHE A 114 -10.45 -1.44 4.53
N LEU A 115 -11.48 -1.28 5.37
CA LEU A 115 -11.29 -0.97 6.78
C LEU A 115 -10.41 -2.02 7.47
N LEU A 116 -10.69 -3.31 7.25
CA LEU A 116 -9.87 -4.42 7.76
C LEU A 116 -8.45 -4.37 7.19
N ALA A 117 -8.30 -4.08 5.89
CA ALA A 117 -6.98 -3.93 5.28
C ALA A 117 -6.17 -2.82 5.98
N HIS A 118 -6.78 -1.67 6.25
CA HIS A 118 -6.13 -0.57 6.98
C HIS A 118 -5.75 -0.97 8.41
N LEU A 119 -6.58 -1.73 9.12
CA LEU A 119 -6.24 -2.24 10.44
C LEU A 119 -5.00 -3.15 10.38
N PHE A 120 -4.86 -3.98 9.34
CA PHE A 120 -3.66 -4.82 9.17
C PHE A 120 -2.42 -4.01 8.80
N TYR A 121 -2.55 -2.94 8.00
CA TYR A 121 -1.45 -2.01 7.76
C TYR A 121 -1.05 -1.27 9.05
N ILE A 122 -2.01 -0.83 9.86
CA ILE A 122 -1.78 -0.25 11.19
C ILE A 122 -0.94 -1.20 12.06
N LEU A 123 -1.32 -2.48 12.13
CA LEU A 123 -0.58 -3.48 12.90
C LEU A 123 0.84 -3.66 12.37
N PHE A 124 1.01 -3.72 11.04
CA PHE A 124 2.34 -3.80 10.44
C PHE A 124 3.21 -2.61 10.83
N PHE A 125 2.76 -1.39 10.60
CA PHE A 125 3.53 -0.17 10.93
C PHE A 125 3.79 -0.04 12.43
N HIS A 126 2.81 -0.39 13.27
CA HIS A 126 2.95 -0.37 14.71
C HIS A 126 4.07 -1.31 15.20
N PHE A 127 4.06 -2.56 14.74
CA PHE A 127 5.10 -3.51 15.13
C PHE A 127 6.48 -3.18 14.54
N VAL A 128 6.53 -2.63 13.32
CA VAL A 128 7.79 -2.08 12.77
C VAL A 128 8.30 -0.95 13.67
N ARG A 129 7.43 -0.01 14.06
CA ARG A 129 7.78 1.11 14.94
C ARG A 129 8.36 0.63 16.28
N ILE A 130 7.72 -0.36 16.91
CA ILE A 130 8.20 -0.95 18.18
C ILE A 130 9.56 -1.61 17.98
N LYS A 131 9.71 -2.43 16.94
CA LYS A 131 10.96 -3.14 16.64
C LYS A 131 12.13 -2.20 16.40
N GLU A 132 11.88 -1.10 15.69
CA GLU A 132 12.88 -0.05 15.40
C GLU A 132 13.06 0.95 16.55
N LYS A 133 12.31 0.80 17.64
CA LYS A 133 12.32 1.72 18.81
C LYS A 133 12.08 3.18 18.43
N VAL A 134 11.25 3.41 17.39
CA VAL A 134 10.90 4.77 16.96
C VAL A 134 9.96 5.41 17.98
N THR A 135 10.39 6.52 18.58
CA THR A 135 9.61 7.29 19.55
C THR A 135 8.39 7.94 18.93
N GLY A 136 7.31 8.03 19.69
CA GLY A 136 6.10 8.75 19.26
C GLY A 136 6.35 10.24 19.08
N ARG A 137 5.82 10.81 18.00
CA ARG A 137 5.95 12.25 17.68
C ARG A 137 4.57 12.88 17.67
N TRP A 138 4.25 13.63 18.71
CA TRP A 138 2.92 14.21 18.92
C TRP A 138 2.49 15.18 17.81
N PHE A 139 3.44 15.92 17.18
CA PHE A 139 3.12 16.84 16.10
C PHE A 139 2.54 16.15 14.86
N LEU A 140 2.89 14.87 14.61
CA LEU A 140 2.30 14.07 13.53
C LEU A 140 0.80 13.83 13.78
N LEU A 141 0.40 13.73 15.04
CA LEU A 141 -1.01 13.61 15.41
C LEU A 141 -1.81 14.85 14.99
N MET A 142 -1.24 16.06 15.13
CA MET A 142 -1.93 17.29 14.72
C MET A 142 -2.23 17.31 13.22
N ILE A 143 -1.28 16.88 12.39
CA ILE A 143 -1.47 16.80 10.93
C ILE A 143 -2.63 15.85 10.60
N VAL A 144 -2.61 14.68 11.22
CA VAL A 144 -3.60 13.63 10.97
C VAL A 144 -4.98 13.99 11.50
N VAL A 145 -5.06 14.60 12.69
CA VAL A 145 -6.32 15.12 13.24
C VAL A 145 -6.87 16.24 12.35
N GLY A 146 -6.03 17.18 11.90
CA GLY A 146 -6.42 18.23 10.97
C GLY A 146 -7.04 17.67 9.68
N TYR A 147 -6.39 16.66 9.07
CA TYR A 147 -6.94 15.97 7.91
C TYR A 147 -8.28 15.30 8.23
N CYS A 148 -8.35 14.52 9.32
CA CYS A 148 -9.54 13.76 9.71
C CYS A 148 -10.73 14.70 9.94
N VAL A 149 -10.51 15.80 10.66
CA VAL A 149 -11.55 16.82 10.91
C VAL A 149 -11.98 17.47 9.60
N ALA A 150 -11.05 17.83 8.72
CA ALA A 150 -11.37 18.46 7.44
C ALA A 150 -12.25 17.55 6.57
N ILE A 151 -11.86 16.30 6.35
CA ILE A 151 -12.60 15.37 5.49
C ILE A 151 -13.98 15.04 6.08
N ILE A 152 -14.08 14.83 7.39
CA ILE A 152 -15.37 14.60 8.08
C ILE A 152 -16.27 15.82 7.98
N SER A 153 -15.73 17.02 8.16
CA SER A 153 -16.53 18.27 8.09
C SER A 153 -17.10 18.50 6.69
N ILE A 154 -16.30 18.21 5.65
CA ILE A 154 -16.74 18.34 4.25
C ILE A 154 -17.82 17.32 3.91
N LEU A 155 -17.64 16.06 4.31
CA LEU A 155 -18.53 14.97 3.90
C LEU A 155 -19.78 14.82 4.76
N SER A 156 -19.73 15.14 6.07
CA SER A 156 -20.83 14.87 7.01
C SER A 156 -22.21 15.33 6.55
N PRO A 157 -22.40 16.51 5.91
CA PRO A 157 -23.71 16.94 5.45
C PRO A 157 -24.33 16.07 4.35
N TYR A 158 -23.52 15.24 3.67
CA TYR A 158 -23.93 14.49 2.48
C TYR A 158 -24.00 12.96 2.72
N LEU A 159 -23.68 12.48 3.92
CA LEU A 159 -23.51 11.05 4.20
C LEU A 159 -24.84 10.32 4.54
N GLY A 160 -25.90 11.04 4.92
CA GLY A 160 -27.15 10.40 5.35
C GLY A 160 -26.92 9.32 6.41
N ASP A 161 -27.43 8.12 6.20
CA ASP A 161 -27.28 6.98 7.12
C ASP A 161 -25.84 6.45 7.22
N LEU A 162 -24.95 6.82 6.30
CA LEU A 162 -23.55 6.38 6.26
C LEU A 162 -22.61 7.25 7.11
N VAL A 163 -23.13 8.20 7.88
CA VAL A 163 -22.32 9.10 8.74
C VAL A 163 -21.36 8.31 9.64
N TRP A 164 -21.86 7.32 10.36
CA TRP A 164 -21.02 6.56 11.29
C TRP A 164 -20.00 5.64 10.60
N PRO A 165 -20.39 4.82 9.60
CA PRO A 165 -19.40 4.04 8.84
C PRO A 165 -18.26 4.88 8.27
N VAL A 166 -18.57 6.02 7.63
CA VAL A 166 -17.57 6.88 7.01
C VAL A 166 -16.67 7.57 8.04
N ARG A 167 -17.24 8.02 9.18
CA ARG A 167 -16.44 8.61 10.26
C ARG A 167 -15.45 7.61 10.87
N ILE A 168 -15.90 6.38 11.13
CA ILE A 168 -15.03 5.31 11.63
C ILE A 168 -13.93 5.02 10.62
N TYR A 169 -14.27 4.92 9.34
CA TYR A 169 -13.32 4.71 8.27
C TYR A 169 -12.26 5.83 8.20
N ALA A 170 -12.71 7.10 8.22
CA ALA A 170 -11.82 8.26 8.22
C ALA A 170 -10.85 8.26 9.41
N ALA A 171 -11.32 7.89 10.60
CA ALA A 171 -10.48 7.78 11.79
C ALA A 171 -9.43 6.67 11.66
N VAL A 172 -9.81 5.50 11.13
CA VAL A 172 -8.90 4.36 10.97
C VAL A 172 -7.83 4.65 9.92
N ILE A 173 -8.20 5.19 8.75
CA ILE A 173 -7.21 5.51 7.72
C ILE A 173 -6.28 6.64 8.17
N SER A 174 -6.78 7.58 8.95
CA SER A 174 -5.99 8.63 9.59
C SER A 174 -4.95 8.06 10.56
N CYS A 175 -5.35 7.07 11.37
CA CYS A 175 -4.44 6.35 12.26
C CYS A 175 -3.37 5.57 11.48
N MET A 176 -3.74 4.95 10.35
CA MET A 176 -2.79 4.29 9.44
C MET A 176 -1.74 5.29 8.95
N LEU A 177 -2.16 6.47 8.47
CA LEU A 177 -1.22 7.51 8.01
C LEU A 177 -0.29 7.96 9.14
N MET A 178 -0.81 8.19 10.35
CA MET A 178 0.01 8.57 11.50
C MET A 178 1.15 7.58 11.75
N LEU A 179 0.85 6.29 11.72
CA LEU A 179 1.86 5.25 11.91
C LEU A 179 2.81 5.14 10.71
N ALA A 180 2.32 5.31 9.49
CA ALA A 180 3.15 5.34 8.29
C ALA A 180 4.13 6.52 8.30
N MET A 181 3.74 7.69 8.80
CA MET A 181 4.66 8.83 8.97
C MET A 181 5.81 8.53 9.94
N HIS A 182 5.61 7.66 10.94
CA HIS A 182 6.69 7.22 11.81
C HIS A 182 7.71 6.32 11.08
N MET A 183 7.35 5.73 9.93
CA MET A 183 8.28 4.94 9.12
C MET A 183 9.43 5.77 8.54
N LEU A 184 9.29 7.09 8.42
CA LEU A 184 10.39 7.99 8.05
C LEU A 184 11.59 7.95 9.04
N PHE A 185 11.36 7.43 10.24
CA PHE A 185 12.36 7.38 11.31
C PHE A 185 12.96 5.98 11.51
N VAL A 186 12.57 4.97 10.71
CA VAL A 186 13.21 3.65 10.75
C VAL A 186 14.62 3.69 10.17
N LYS A 187 15.45 2.69 10.48
CA LYS A 187 16.84 2.61 10.01
C LYS A 187 16.93 2.63 8.48
N ASN A 188 16.13 1.81 7.80
CA ASN A 188 16.05 1.79 6.34
C ASN A 188 15.15 2.94 5.83
N LYS A 189 15.77 4.13 5.65
CA LYS A 189 15.08 5.36 5.24
C LYS A 189 14.29 5.22 3.94
N SER A 190 14.86 4.53 2.96
CA SER A 190 14.19 4.34 1.66
C SER A 190 12.94 3.48 1.79
N ALA A 191 13.00 2.38 2.57
CA ALA A 191 11.82 1.55 2.83
C ALA A 191 10.75 2.33 3.62
N GLY A 192 11.18 3.13 4.60
CA GLY A 192 10.27 3.98 5.36
C GLY A 192 9.58 5.04 4.52
N LEU A 193 10.33 5.68 3.61
CA LEU A 193 9.79 6.66 2.67
C LEU A 193 8.78 6.03 1.70
N ASP A 194 9.10 4.88 1.14
CA ASP A 194 8.17 4.15 0.26
C ASP A 194 6.84 3.87 0.97
N MET A 195 6.89 3.33 2.21
CA MET A 195 5.69 3.03 3.00
C MET A 195 4.87 4.29 3.32
N MET A 196 5.53 5.39 3.65
CA MET A 196 4.85 6.67 3.93
C MET A 196 4.20 7.24 2.66
N ILE A 197 4.89 7.25 1.53
CA ILE A 197 4.33 7.68 0.23
C ILE A 197 3.10 6.84 -0.10
N GLY A 198 3.20 5.52 0.03
CA GLY A 198 2.09 4.62 -0.24
C GLY A 198 0.88 4.90 0.65
N ALA A 199 1.04 5.08 1.95
CA ALA A 199 -0.05 5.42 2.85
C ALA A 199 -0.67 6.79 2.55
N THR A 200 0.13 7.77 2.13
CA THR A 200 -0.37 9.09 1.70
C THR A 200 -1.20 8.98 0.43
N LEU A 201 -0.74 8.21 -0.56
CA LEU A 201 -1.49 7.96 -1.79
C LEU A 201 -2.79 7.21 -1.52
N PHE A 202 -2.81 6.31 -0.52
CA PHE A 202 -4.02 5.59 -0.13
C PHE A 202 -5.08 6.55 0.42
N ILE A 203 -4.68 7.44 1.32
CA ILE A 203 -5.59 8.49 1.85
C ILE A 203 -6.12 9.39 0.73
N ILE A 204 -5.28 9.76 -0.23
CA ILE A 204 -5.70 10.56 -1.40
C ILE A 204 -6.74 9.78 -2.20
N SER A 205 -6.50 8.51 -2.49
CA SER A 205 -7.44 7.65 -3.22
C SER A 205 -8.81 7.58 -2.53
N ASP A 206 -8.81 7.28 -1.23
CA ASP A 206 -10.05 7.14 -0.48
C ASP A 206 -10.79 8.46 -0.30
N SER A 207 -10.05 9.57 -0.17
CA SER A 207 -10.64 10.90 -0.17
C SER A 207 -11.33 11.22 -1.50
N LEU A 208 -10.67 10.92 -2.62
CA LEU A 208 -11.23 11.12 -3.96
C LEU A 208 -12.46 10.23 -4.19
N LEU A 209 -12.40 8.97 -3.74
CA LEU A 209 -13.54 8.06 -3.79
C LEU A 209 -14.72 8.59 -3.00
N ALA A 210 -14.49 9.05 -1.76
CA ALA A 210 -15.53 9.57 -0.89
C ALA A 210 -16.11 10.90 -1.42
N ILE A 211 -15.28 11.80 -1.90
CA ILE A 211 -15.71 13.06 -2.53
C ILE A 211 -16.58 12.77 -3.76
N ASN A 212 -16.11 11.90 -4.64
CA ASN A 212 -16.84 11.52 -5.86
C ASN A 212 -18.17 10.82 -5.54
N LYS A 213 -18.22 10.01 -4.50
CA LYS A 213 -19.43 9.24 -4.12
C LYS A 213 -20.47 10.07 -3.39
N PHE A 214 -20.05 10.97 -2.49
CA PHE A 214 -20.96 11.62 -1.54
C PHE A 214 -21.13 13.14 -1.75
N TYR A 215 -20.07 13.82 -2.20
CA TYR A 215 -20.07 15.29 -2.24
C TYR A 215 -20.29 15.83 -3.65
N TYR A 216 -19.40 15.48 -4.56
CA TYR A 216 -19.40 15.97 -5.94
C TYR A 216 -18.80 14.95 -6.90
N ALA A 217 -19.66 14.39 -7.76
CA ALA A 217 -19.23 13.50 -8.83
C ALA A 217 -18.52 14.31 -9.94
N PHE A 218 -17.27 13.96 -10.25
CA PHE A 218 -16.49 14.66 -11.26
C PHE A 218 -15.98 13.70 -12.35
N PRO A 219 -15.83 14.21 -13.58
CA PRO A 219 -15.28 13.42 -14.67
C PRO A 219 -13.92 12.81 -14.31
N VAL A 220 -13.64 11.63 -14.83
CA VAL A 220 -12.38 10.90 -14.64
C VAL A 220 -11.98 10.58 -13.19
N ALA A 221 -12.89 10.76 -12.22
CA ALA A 221 -12.66 10.43 -10.82
C ALA A 221 -12.11 9.01 -10.65
N GLY A 222 -12.69 8.02 -11.34
CA GLY A 222 -12.25 6.63 -11.31
C GLY A 222 -10.78 6.46 -11.69
N ILE A 223 -10.29 7.20 -12.68
CA ILE A 223 -8.87 7.16 -13.09
C ILE A 223 -7.97 7.64 -11.95
N PHE A 224 -8.29 8.80 -11.33
CA PHE A 224 -7.49 9.32 -10.22
C PHE A 224 -7.52 8.42 -8.99
N VAL A 225 -8.69 7.87 -8.65
CA VAL A 225 -8.86 6.91 -7.57
C VAL A 225 -7.99 5.67 -7.82
N MET A 226 -8.11 5.04 -8.99
CA MET A 226 -7.36 3.82 -9.32
C MET A 226 -5.87 4.06 -9.48
N ALA A 227 -5.44 5.19 -10.04
CA ALA A 227 -4.03 5.54 -10.15
C ALA A 227 -3.40 5.71 -8.75
N SER A 228 -4.01 6.52 -7.87
CA SER A 228 -3.51 6.74 -6.51
C SER A 228 -3.58 5.46 -5.67
N TYR A 229 -4.65 4.67 -5.79
CA TYR A 229 -4.80 3.37 -5.13
C TYR A 229 -3.73 2.34 -5.55
N GLY A 230 -3.59 2.13 -6.86
CA GLY A 230 -2.61 1.18 -7.38
C GLY A 230 -1.18 1.55 -6.95
N LEU A 231 -0.81 2.83 -7.07
CA LEU A 231 0.47 3.33 -6.60
C LEU A 231 0.62 3.20 -5.07
N ALA A 232 -0.45 3.45 -4.29
CA ALA A 232 -0.44 3.27 -2.84
C ALA A 232 -0.09 1.84 -2.45
N GLN A 233 -0.81 0.87 -3.01
CA GLN A 233 -0.58 -0.55 -2.79
C GLN A 233 0.84 -0.99 -3.21
N PHE A 234 1.32 -0.47 -4.35
CA PHE A 234 2.68 -0.72 -4.81
C PHE A 234 3.73 -0.22 -3.82
N PHE A 235 3.66 1.05 -3.42
CA PHE A 235 4.66 1.66 -2.54
C PHE A 235 4.67 1.05 -1.14
N ILE A 236 3.51 0.74 -0.55
CA ILE A 236 3.45 0.04 0.75
C ILE A 236 4.09 -1.35 0.63
N THR A 237 3.72 -2.11 -0.40
CA THR A 237 4.23 -3.47 -0.63
C THR A 237 5.73 -3.45 -0.88
N TYR A 238 6.21 -2.56 -1.75
CA TYR A 238 7.63 -2.43 -2.08
C TYR A 238 8.47 -2.00 -0.87
N GLY A 239 7.99 -1.02 -0.11
CA GLY A 239 8.62 -0.57 1.12
C GLY A 239 8.69 -1.69 2.17
N ALA A 240 7.61 -2.48 2.31
CA ALA A 240 7.58 -3.62 3.22
C ALA A 240 8.57 -4.72 2.80
N ILE A 241 8.68 -5.04 1.50
CA ILE A 241 9.70 -5.98 0.98
C ILE A 241 11.10 -5.49 1.32
N ARG A 242 11.41 -4.21 1.03
CA ARG A 242 12.73 -3.62 1.31
C ARG A 242 13.07 -3.62 2.79
N TYR A 243 12.09 -3.30 3.64
CA TYR A 243 12.26 -3.32 5.09
C TYR A 243 12.56 -4.73 5.59
N LEU A 244 11.73 -5.71 5.23
CA LEU A 244 11.92 -7.10 5.66
C LEU A 244 13.22 -7.70 5.16
N SER A 245 13.65 -7.35 3.95
CA SER A 245 14.93 -7.79 3.38
C SER A 245 16.14 -7.17 4.09
N SER A 246 16.02 -5.95 4.60
CA SER A 246 17.12 -5.31 5.34
C SER A 246 17.32 -5.93 6.73
N VAL A 247 16.22 -6.27 7.41
CA VAL A 247 16.26 -6.91 8.74
C VAL A 247 16.85 -8.34 8.70
N ARG A 248 16.79 -9.02 7.56
CA ARG A 248 17.42 -10.34 7.38
C ARG A 248 18.95 -10.29 7.40
N LYS A 249 19.52 -9.13 7.04
CA LYS A 249 20.98 -8.97 6.90
C LYS A 249 21.67 -8.57 8.22
N GLU A 250 20.90 -8.19 9.25
CA GLU A 250 21.37 -7.98 10.62
C GLU A 250 21.26 -9.28 11.43
#